data_7f3a4baf3dacff9edcef14333b6ddba8
#
_entry.id   7f3a4baf3dacff9edcef14333b6ddba8
#
_cell.length_a   1.000
_cell.length_b   1.000
_cell.length_c   1.000
_cell.angle_alpha   90.00
_cell.angle_beta   90.00
_cell.angle_gamma   90.00
#
_symmetry.space_group_name_H-M   'P 1'
#
loop_
_entity.id
_entity.type
_entity.pdbx_description
1 polymer ?
#
loop_
_entity_poly.entity_id
_entity_poly.type
_entity_poly.pdbx_seq_one_letter_code
_entity_poly.pdbx_strand_id
1 'polypeptide(L)'
;VNPPDLPSEKELTEKWNKLRVVKQWSNIYNASSIATKLRSIGIALPMKDRMRELTPHEIAILAEVEHNRWNVEELLMGYRTVTPEEEKEIEKNIELKNVYKEKRTAHYDIRPYEDLRSDESGRCANVYDISITSAIPLILNHIHTQTDQVED
;
A
#
# COMPACT_ATOMS: atom_id res chain seq x y z
N VAL A 1 17.21 2.69 -17.86
CA VAL A 1 15.75 2.80 -18.01
C VAL A 1 15.38 4.10 -17.35
N ASN A 2 14.86 5.09 -18.10
CA ASN A 2 14.34 6.31 -17.49
C ASN A 2 13.21 5.93 -16.54
N PRO A 3 13.11 6.56 -15.34
CA PRO A 3 11.98 6.36 -14.47
C PRO A 3 10.68 6.68 -15.25
N PRO A 4 9.61 5.93 -15.04
CA PRO A 4 8.35 6.23 -15.71
C PRO A 4 7.97 7.69 -15.42
N ASP A 5 7.57 8.42 -16.45
CA ASP A 5 7.10 9.79 -16.30
C ASP A 5 5.96 9.81 -15.28
N LEU A 6 6.14 10.61 -14.24
CA LEU A 6 5.07 10.80 -13.26
C LEU A 6 3.88 11.47 -13.97
N PRO A 7 2.65 11.04 -13.66
CA PRO A 7 1.48 11.73 -14.18
C PRO A 7 1.52 13.22 -13.83
N SER A 8 1.00 14.06 -14.70
CA SER A 8 0.88 15.48 -14.43
C SER A 8 0.01 15.74 -13.19
N GLU A 9 0.19 16.87 -12.53
CA GLU A 9 -0.60 17.27 -11.36
C GLU A 9 -2.10 17.28 -11.67
N LYS A 10 -2.48 17.68 -12.87
CA LYS A 10 -3.88 17.63 -13.34
C LYS A 10 -4.42 16.21 -13.38
N GLU A 11 -3.66 15.27 -13.97
CA GLU A 11 -4.06 13.86 -14.04
C GLU A 11 -4.16 13.23 -12.65
N LEU A 12 -3.22 13.56 -11.76
CA LEU A 12 -3.25 13.09 -10.36
C LEU A 12 -4.49 13.62 -9.64
N THR A 13 -4.81 14.91 -9.80
CA THR A 13 -6.00 15.52 -9.21
C THR A 13 -7.28 14.89 -9.75
N GLU A 14 -7.38 14.66 -11.06
CA GLU A 14 -8.53 14.00 -11.66
C GLU A 14 -8.72 12.56 -11.15
N LYS A 15 -7.63 11.80 -11.01
CA LYS A 15 -7.65 10.45 -10.44
C LYS A 15 -8.06 10.48 -8.97
N TRP A 16 -7.49 11.40 -8.18
CA TRP A 16 -7.82 11.58 -6.76
C TRP A 16 -9.31 11.85 -6.54
N ASN A 17 -9.87 12.77 -7.31
CA ASN A 17 -11.27 13.17 -7.19
C ASN A 17 -12.26 12.04 -7.59
N LYS A 18 -11.81 11.06 -8.36
CA LYS A 18 -12.60 9.86 -8.72
C LYS A 18 -12.53 8.77 -7.65
N LEU A 19 -11.60 8.85 -6.70
CA LEU A 19 -11.51 7.88 -5.63
C LEU A 19 -12.68 8.04 -4.65
N ARG A 20 -13.22 6.91 -4.18
CA ARG A 20 -14.15 6.92 -3.05
C ARG A 20 -13.42 7.45 -1.81
N VAL A 21 -14.13 8.17 -0.94
CA VAL A 21 -13.58 8.80 0.27
C VAL A 21 -12.74 7.82 1.12
N VAL A 22 -13.22 6.59 1.29
CA VAL A 22 -12.47 5.53 2.00
C VAL A 22 -11.09 5.28 1.37
N LYS A 23 -11.00 5.30 0.03
CA LYS A 23 -9.73 5.11 -0.67
C LYS A 23 -8.82 6.35 -0.58
N GLN A 24 -9.39 7.54 -0.55
CA GLN A 24 -8.63 8.77 -0.28
C GLN A 24 -8.00 8.71 1.11
N TRP A 25 -8.76 8.34 2.15
CA TRP A 25 -8.24 8.17 3.51
C TRP A 25 -7.15 7.11 3.59
N SER A 26 -7.33 5.95 2.94
CA SER A 26 -6.32 4.89 2.90
C SER A 26 -5.00 5.39 2.31
N ASN A 27 -5.05 6.19 1.23
CA ASN A 27 -3.85 6.81 0.64
C ASN A 27 -3.21 7.83 1.57
N ILE A 28 -4.00 8.65 2.29
CA ILE A 28 -3.50 9.62 3.28
C ILE A 28 -2.78 8.88 4.42
N TYR A 29 -3.37 7.83 4.98
CA TYR A 29 -2.75 7.04 6.03
C TYR A 29 -1.47 6.34 5.57
N ASN A 30 -1.46 5.83 4.33
CA ASN A 30 -0.26 5.26 3.73
C ASN A 30 0.84 6.32 3.64
N ALA A 31 0.57 7.48 3.06
CA ALA A 31 1.53 8.57 2.91
C ALA A 31 2.07 9.05 4.28
N SER A 32 1.19 9.24 5.27
CA SER A 32 1.60 9.67 6.61
C SER A 32 2.48 8.65 7.34
N SER A 33 2.44 7.39 6.96
CA SER A 33 3.25 6.31 7.56
C SER A 33 4.63 6.13 6.90
N ILE A 34 4.96 6.86 5.81
CA ILE A 34 6.23 6.70 5.08
C ILE A 34 7.44 6.89 6.01
N ALA A 35 7.43 7.92 6.85
CA ALA A 35 8.53 8.17 7.79
C ALA A 35 8.74 6.99 8.77
N THR A 36 7.66 6.39 9.26
CA THR A 36 7.72 5.24 10.16
C THR A 36 8.24 3.99 9.43
N LYS A 37 7.77 3.76 8.22
CA LYS A 37 8.26 2.67 7.35
C LYS A 37 9.77 2.79 7.13
N LEU A 38 10.25 3.95 6.71
CA LEU A 38 11.66 4.17 6.45
C LEU A 38 12.54 3.96 7.70
N ARG A 39 12.05 4.33 8.89
CA ARG A 39 12.77 4.05 10.14
C ARG A 39 12.95 2.56 10.40
N SER A 40 12.03 1.69 9.97
CA SER A 40 12.18 0.24 10.14
C SER A 40 13.37 -0.36 9.36
N ILE A 41 13.86 0.36 8.37
CA ILE A 41 15.07 0.02 7.60
C ILE A 41 16.25 0.97 7.88
N GLY A 42 16.18 1.76 8.97
CA GLY A 42 17.24 2.64 9.40
C GLY A 42 17.35 3.98 8.66
N ILE A 43 16.35 4.36 7.86
CA ILE A 43 16.34 5.65 7.16
C ILE A 43 15.46 6.65 7.94
N ALA A 44 16.04 7.82 8.25
CA ALA A 44 15.34 8.91 8.93
C ALA A 44 15.00 10.05 7.98
N LEU A 45 13.85 10.68 8.18
CA LEU A 45 13.46 11.93 7.50
C LEU A 45 13.58 13.12 8.47
N PRO A 46 13.83 14.35 7.99
CA PRO A 46 14.10 14.71 6.59
C PRO A 46 15.48 14.23 6.11
N MET A 47 15.59 13.96 4.81
CA MET A 47 16.85 13.63 4.17
C MET A 47 17.48 14.88 3.58
N LYS A 48 18.82 15.00 3.62
CA LYS A 48 19.56 16.11 2.99
C LYS A 48 19.69 15.92 1.49
N ASP A 49 19.81 14.68 1.06
CA ASP A 49 20.05 14.30 -0.32
C ASP A 49 18.85 13.51 -0.86
N ARG A 50 18.82 13.32 -2.17
CA ARG A 50 17.84 12.45 -2.82
C ARG A 50 17.90 11.04 -2.25
N MET A 51 16.73 10.45 -2.10
CA MET A 51 16.62 9.07 -1.67
C MET A 51 17.14 8.13 -2.76
N ARG A 52 18.03 7.20 -2.36
CA ARG A 52 18.46 6.10 -3.21
C ARG A 52 17.33 5.11 -3.47
N GLU A 53 17.48 4.28 -4.47
CA GLU A 53 16.60 3.13 -4.66
C GLU A 53 16.69 2.17 -3.46
N LEU A 54 15.57 1.53 -3.16
CA LEU A 54 15.48 0.50 -2.12
C LEU A 54 15.97 -0.83 -2.68
N THR A 55 16.69 -1.57 -1.86
CA THR A 55 17.06 -2.94 -2.18
C THR A 55 15.82 -3.86 -2.12
N PRO A 56 15.84 -5.02 -2.81
CA PRO A 56 14.76 -6.00 -2.71
C PRO A 56 14.44 -6.44 -1.27
N HIS A 57 15.46 -6.53 -0.42
CA HIS A 57 15.29 -6.87 0.99
C HIS A 57 14.57 -5.76 1.78
N GLU A 58 14.94 -4.51 1.56
CA GLU A 58 14.26 -3.36 2.16
C GLU A 58 12.81 -3.26 1.71
N ILE A 59 12.54 -3.48 0.42
CA ILE A 59 11.17 -3.51 -0.13
C ILE A 59 10.35 -4.60 0.55
N ALA A 60 10.91 -5.79 0.77
CA ALA A 60 10.22 -6.89 1.44
C ALA A 60 9.84 -6.51 2.89
N ILE A 61 10.76 -5.92 3.67
CA ILE A 61 10.48 -5.42 5.02
C ILE A 61 9.37 -4.37 5.00
N LEU A 62 9.48 -3.39 4.09
CA LEU A 62 8.50 -2.31 4.00
C LEU A 62 7.12 -2.79 3.54
N ALA A 63 7.06 -3.79 2.67
CA ALA A 63 5.80 -4.40 2.22
C ALA A 63 5.08 -5.09 3.38
N GLU A 64 5.78 -5.82 4.23
CA GLU A 64 5.22 -6.40 5.45
C GLU A 64 4.70 -5.32 6.41
N VAL A 65 5.48 -4.25 6.64
CA VAL A 65 5.06 -3.11 7.46
C VAL A 65 3.81 -2.44 6.89
N GLU A 66 3.74 -2.27 5.56
CA GLU A 66 2.55 -1.72 4.91
C GLU A 66 1.34 -2.61 5.06
N HIS A 67 1.49 -3.90 4.87
CA HIS A 67 0.40 -4.86 5.05
C HIS A 67 -0.14 -4.83 6.48
N ASN A 68 0.73 -4.81 7.47
CA ASN A 68 0.34 -4.72 8.87
C ASN A 68 -0.39 -3.40 9.19
N ARG A 69 0.07 -2.28 8.62
CA ARG A 69 -0.62 -0.98 8.71
C ARG A 69 -2.02 -1.08 8.10
N TRP A 70 -2.13 -1.68 6.92
CA TRP A 70 -3.40 -1.84 6.21
C TRP A 70 -4.36 -2.77 6.97
N ASN A 71 -3.88 -3.87 7.55
CA ASN A 71 -4.67 -4.73 8.41
C ASN A 71 -5.31 -3.95 9.57
N VAL A 72 -4.51 -3.12 10.25
CA VAL A 72 -5.01 -2.27 11.35
C VAL A 72 -6.06 -1.27 10.84
N GLU A 73 -5.85 -0.66 9.68
CA GLU A 73 -6.82 0.25 9.07
C GLU A 73 -8.16 -0.45 8.80
N GLU A 74 -8.16 -1.63 8.18
CA GLU A 74 -9.38 -2.38 7.87
C GLU A 74 -10.12 -2.81 9.16
N LEU A 75 -9.38 -3.25 10.18
CA LEU A 75 -9.96 -3.59 11.49
C LEU A 75 -10.62 -2.37 12.15
N LEU A 76 -9.98 -1.20 12.10
CA LEU A 76 -10.55 0.05 12.63
C LEU A 76 -11.79 0.52 11.86
N MET A 77 -11.88 0.20 10.57
CA MET A 77 -13.07 0.44 9.75
C MET A 77 -14.21 -0.57 10.01
N GLY A 78 -14.02 -1.51 10.93
CA GLY A 78 -15.03 -2.48 11.32
C GLY A 78 -15.02 -3.77 10.50
N TYR A 79 -14.02 -3.96 9.64
CA TYR A 79 -13.81 -5.26 9.01
C TYR A 79 -13.23 -6.25 10.02
N ARG A 80 -13.49 -7.53 9.80
CA ARG A 80 -12.88 -8.64 10.53
C ARG A 80 -12.19 -9.60 9.57
N THR A 81 -11.35 -10.46 10.07
CA THR A 81 -10.86 -11.61 9.30
C THR A 81 -12.00 -12.59 9.01
N VAL A 82 -11.85 -13.38 7.96
CA VAL A 82 -12.78 -14.49 7.65
C VAL A 82 -12.63 -15.60 8.69
N THR A 83 -13.74 -16.32 8.96
CA THR A 83 -13.67 -17.55 9.78
C THR A 83 -13.08 -18.70 8.96
N PRO A 84 -12.61 -19.79 9.62
CA PRO A 84 -12.12 -20.97 8.90
C PRO A 84 -13.14 -21.59 7.94
N GLU A 85 -14.43 -21.49 8.26
CA GLU A 85 -15.53 -21.97 7.40
C GLU A 85 -15.68 -21.08 6.17
N GLU A 86 -15.70 -19.76 6.37
CA GLU A 86 -15.76 -18.77 5.29
C GLU A 86 -14.54 -18.86 4.37
N GLU A 87 -13.35 -19.10 4.94
CA GLU A 87 -12.12 -19.30 4.18
C GLU A 87 -12.24 -20.51 3.24
N LYS A 88 -12.71 -21.66 3.75
CA LYS A 88 -12.96 -22.86 2.92
C LYS A 88 -13.98 -22.64 1.80
N GLU A 89 -14.99 -21.81 2.04
CA GLU A 89 -15.95 -21.44 0.99
C GLU A 89 -15.31 -20.56 -0.07
N ILE A 90 -14.50 -19.57 0.34
CA ILE A 90 -13.77 -18.69 -0.59
C ILE A 90 -12.73 -19.47 -1.40
N GLU A 91 -12.03 -20.41 -0.80
CA GLU A 91 -11.07 -21.28 -1.50
C GLU A 91 -11.73 -22.15 -2.59
N LYS A 92 -13.01 -22.53 -2.41
CA LYS A 92 -13.79 -23.24 -3.43
C LYS A 92 -14.34 -22.30 -4.52
N ASN A 93 -14.59 -21.06 -4.17
CA ASN A 93 -15.12 -20.05 -5.08
C ASN A 93 -14.60 -18.66 -4.68
N ILE A 94 -13.54 -18.20 -5.34
CA ILE A 94 -12.84 -16.95 -5.04
C ILE A 94 -13.74 -15.71 -5.16
N GLU A 95 -14.80 -15.75 -5.98
CA GLU A 95 -15.76 -14.66 -6.13
C GLU A 95 -16.46 -14.31 -4.81
N LEU A 96 -16.56 -15.25 -3.89
CA LEU A 96 -17.13 -15.04 -2.57
C LEU A 96 -16.32 -14.03 -1.73
N LYS A 97 -15.04 -13.83 -2.03
CA LYS A 97 -14.18 -12.84 -1.37
C LYS A 97 -14.85 -11.45 -1.30
N ASN A 98 -15.36 -10.96 -2.44
CA ASN A 98 -16.04 -9.68 -2.53
C ASN A 98 -17.41 -9.70 -1.85
N VAL A 99 -18.14 -10.80 -1.98
CA VAL A 99 -19.45 -10.97 -1.34
C VAL A 99 -19.34 -10.91 0.18
N TYR A 100 -18.35 -11.58 0.77
CA TYR A 100 -18.12 -11.53 2.21
C TYR A 100 -17.68 -10.15 2.68
N LYS A 101 -16.81 -9.49 1.92
CA LYS A 101 -16.39 -8.12 2.19
C LYS A 101 -17.58 -7.16 2.24
N GLU A 102 -18.47 -7.21 1.27
CA GLU A 102 -19.60 -6.30 1.16
C GLU A 102 -20.74 -6.61 2.15
N LYS A 103 -21.07 -7.89 2.33
CA LYS A 103 -22.26 -8.30 3.10
C LYS A 103 -21.97 -8.62 4.56
N ARG A 104 -20.75 -9.03 4.89
CA ARG A 104 -20.39 -9.53 6.23
C ARG A 104 -19.26 -8.75 6.88
N THR A 105 -18.76 -7.69 6.22
CA THR A 105 -17.58 -6.94 6.68
C THR A 105 -16.40 -7.87 7.02
N ALA A 106 -16.26 -8.97 6.27
CA ALA A 106 -15.20 -9.95 6.45
C ALA A 106 -14.22 -9.84 5.28
N HIS A 107 -12.97 -9.51 5.57
CA HIS A 107 -11.95 -9.33 4.55
C HIS A 107 -10.99 -10.50 4.52
N TYR A 108 -10.88 -11.18 3.38
CA TYR A 108 -10.05 -12.37 3.20
C TYR A 108 -8.55 -12.11 3.41
N ASP A 109 -8.07 -10.92 3.05
CA ASP A 109 -6.66 -10.57 3.13
C ASP A 109 -6.26 -9.94 4.50
N ILE A 110 -7.18 -9.80 5.48
CA ILE A 110 -6.82 -9.46 6.86
C ILE A 110 -6.23 -10.71 7.52
N ARG A 111 -4.90 -10.84 7.40
CA ARG A 111 -4.12 -11.98 7.90
C ARG A 111 -2.63 -11.58 8.01
N PRO A 112 -1.78 -12.38 8.68
CA PRO A 112 -0.33 -12.18 8.65
C PRO A 112 0.20 -12.13 7.21
N TYR A 113 1.26 -11.34 6.98
CA TYR A 113 1.83 -11.14 5.66
C TYR A 113 2.29 -12.44 4.99
N GLU A 114 2.86 -13.35 5.76
CA GLU A 114 3.32 -14.68 5.33
C GLU A 114 2.19 -15.61 4.90
N ASP A 115 0.97 -15.33 5.35
CA ASP A 115 -0.23 -16.13 5.03
C ASP A 115 -1.01 -15.60 3.83
N LEU A 116 -0.53 -14.53 3.19
CA LEU A 116 -1.16 -13.99 1.98
C LEU A 116 -1.15 -15.02 0.85
N ARG A 117 -2.31 -15.22 0.25
CA ARG A 117 -2.51 -16.22 -0.81
C ARG A 117 -2.40 -15.59 -2.20
N SER A 118 -1.95 -16.39 -3.14
CA SER A 118 -2.03 -16.04 -4.56
C SER A 118 -3.46 -16.22 -5.08
N ASP A 119 -3.88 -15.34 -5.98
CA ASP A 119 -5.13 -15.52 -6.73
C ASP A 119 -4.97 -16.61 -7.82
N GLU A 120 -6.04 -16.89 -8.55
CA GLU A 120 -6.04 -17.90 -9.63
C GLU A 120 -5.05 -17.58 -10.77
N SER A 121 -4.65 -16.33 -10.92
CA SER A 121 -3.62 -15.91 -11.88
C SER A 121 -2.20 -16.10 -11.35
N GLY A 122 -2.04 -16.62 -10.13
CA GLY A 122 -0.75 -16.75 -9.43
C GLY A 122 -0.23 -15.44 -8.85
N ARG A 123 -1.04 -14.37 -8.86
CA ARG A 123 -0.67 -13.07 -8.30
C ARG A 123 -1.00 -13.05 -6.80
N CYS A 124 0.04 -12.92 -5.98
CA CYS A 124 -0.14 -12.77 -4.53
C CYS A 124 -0.67 -11.38 -4.17
N ALA A 125 -1.49 -11.28 -3.14
CA ALA A 125 -2.05 -10.01 -2.65
C ALA A 125 -0.96 -9.01 -2.23
N ASN A 126 0.22 -9.48 -1.84
CA ASN A 126 1.37 -8.63 -1.48
C ASN A 126 1.94 -7.79 -2.62
N VAL A 127 1.53 -8.04 -3.88
CA VAL A 127 1.95 -7.21 -5.04
C VAL A 127 1.58 -5.75 -4.84
N TYR A 128 0.45 -5.46 -4.18
CA TYR A 128 0.05 -4.09 -3.87
C TYR A 128 1.00 -3.44 -2.86
N ASP A 129 1.34 -4.15 -1.79
CA ASP A 129 2.24 -3.66 -0.75
C ASP A 129 3.64 -3.42 -1.31
N ILE A 130 4.14 -4.33 -2.15
CA ILE A 130 5.41 -4.20 -2.86
C ILE A 130 5.40 -2.99 -3.80
N SER A 131 4.34 -2.80 -4.58
CA SER A 131 4.24 -1.68 -5.53
C SER A 131 4.24 -0.34 -4.81
N ILE A 132 3.46 -0.22 -3.72
CA ILE A 132 3.36 1.00 -2.91
C ILE A 132 4.71 1.34 -2.30
N THR A 133 5.39 0.37 -1.71
CA THR A 133 6.67 0.59 -1.01
C THR A 133 7.82 0.86 -1.98
N SER A 134 7.82 0.22 -3.15
CA SER A 134 8.80 0.48 -4.21
C SER A 134 8.70 1.91 -4.77
N ALA A 135 7.53 2.55 -4.68
CA ALA A 135 7.32 3.91 -5.17
C ALA A 135 7.81 5.00 -4.18
N ILE A 136 8.16 4.65 -2.94
CA ILE A 136 8.55 5.64 -1.91
C ILE A 136 9.72 6.53 -2.35
N PRO A 137 10.83 6.02 -2.92
CA PRO A 137 11.92 6.87 -3.37
C PRO A 137 11.49 7.86 -4.45
N LEU A 138 10.63 7.44 -5.37
CA LEU A 138 10.12 8.30 -6.44
C LEU A 138 9.27 9.45 -5.87
N ILE A 139 8.40 9.15 -4.92
CA ILE A 139 7.53 10.15 -4.26
C ILE A 139 8.37 11.17 -3.51
N LEU A 140 9.31 10.73 -2.69
CA LEU A 140 10.14 11.63 -1.88
C LEU A 140 11.06 12.49 -2.74
N ASN A 141 11.64 11.93 -3.80
CA ASN A 141 12.51 12.67 -4.71
C ASN A 141 11.73 13.71 -5.53
N HIS A 142 10.47 13.42 -5.84
CA HIS A 142 9.60 14.41 -6.50
C HIS A 142 9.30 15.59 -5.58
N ILE A 143 8.97 15.35 -4.33
CA ILE A 143 8.74 16.40 -3.31
C ILE A 143 10.00 17.25 -3.13
N HIS A 144 11.16 16.64 -3.01
CA HIS A 144 12.45 17.33 -2.85
C HIS A 144 12.71 18.29 -4.01
N THR A 145 12.49 17.86 -5.24
CA THR A 145 12.69 18.71 -6.44
C THR A 145 11.76 19.92 -6.46
N GLN A 146 10.53 19.80 -5.94
CA GLN A 146 9.59 20.93 -5.87
C GLN A 146 10.00 21.95 -4.79
N THR A 147 10.56 21.50 -3.68
CA THR A 147 11.02 22.36 -2.59
C THR A 147 12.22 23.21 -3.03
N ASP A 148 13.17 22.63 -3.76
CA ASP A 148 14.36 23.32 -4.28
C ASP A 148 14.00 24.43 -5.29
N GLN A 149 12.86 24.33 -6.00
CA GLN A 149 12.40 25.33 -6.97
C GLN A 149 11.67 26.53 -6.34
N VAL A 150 11.32 26.46 -5.07
CA VAL A 150 10.59 27.52 -4.34
C VAL A 150 11.55 28.45 -3.59
N GLU A 151 12.79 28.01 -3.38
CA GLU A 151 13.83 28.78 -2.65
C GLU A 151 14.70 29.65 -3.57
N ASP A 152 14.53 29.60 -4.90
CA ASP A 152 15.17 30.46 -5.90
C ASP A 152 14.21 31.57 -6.35
#